data_1518d8e0578840360b3eb74386f15738
#
_entry.id   1518d8e0578840360b3eb74386f15738
#
_cell.length_a   1.000
_cell.length_b   1.000
_cell.length_c   1.000
_cell.angle_alpha   90.00
_cell.angle_beta   90.00
_cell.angle_gamma   90.00
#
_symmetry.space_group_name_H-M   'P 1'
#
loop_
_entity.id
_entity.type
_entity.pdbx_description
1 polymer ?
#
loop_
_entity_poly.entity_id
_entity_poly.type
_entity_poly.pdbx_seq_one_letter_code
_entity_poly.pdbx_strand_id
1 'polypeptide(L)'
;MSEAEKLTALVDYLCDASVYAESYKGNANNAYGALIEGKAQCSGYARAFKALWDGAGIGCYYVHAAVNDPINPNHQWCMVEYGGQWYHIDPQMIDDYIRIVNGKLTYPRPIVLMASHLTYNEKGLPQTAEKSIILR
;
A
#
# COMPACT_ATOMS: atom_id res chain seq x y z
N MET A 1 -9.16 -17.52 9.08
CA MET A 1 -8.63 -16.14 9.15
C MET A 1 -9.58 -15.22 8.41
N SER A 2 -10.04 -14.15 9.05
CA SER A 2 -10.94 -13.17 8.43
C SER A 2 -10.19 -12.33 7.39
N GLU A 3 -10.95 -11.59 6.55
CA GLU A 3 -10.34 -10.65 5.60
C GLU A 3 -9.49 -9.61 6.33
N ALA A 4 -10.00 -9.08 7.44
CA ALA A 4 -9.26 -8.09 8.24
C ALA A 4 -7.96 -8.67 8.78
N GLU A 5 -7.99 -9.89 9.30
CA GLU A 5 -6.79 -10.56 9.81
C GLU A 5 -5.77 -10.82 8.71
N LYS A 6 -6.22 -11.26 7.53
CA LYS A 6 -5.33 -11.45 6.37
C LYS A 6 -4.69 -10.15 5.94
N LEU A 7 -5.49 -9.10 5.81
CA LEU A 7 -5.01 -7.80 5.36
C LEU A 7 -4.00 -7.21 6.35
N THR A 8 -4.32 -7.20 7.62
CA THR A 8 -3.42 -6.67 8.65
C THR A 8 -2.12 -7.47 8.74
N ALA A 9 -2.19 -8.80 8.65
CA ALA A 9 -1.01 -9.66 8.67
C ALA A 9 -0.09 -9.40 7.48
N LEU A 10 -0.63 -9.23 6.28
CA LEU A 10 0.16 -8.97 5.08
C LEU A 10 0.78 -7.57 5.10
N VAL A 11 0.04 -6.57 5.57
CA VAL A 11 0.59 -5.21 5.71
C VAL A 11 1.72 -5.20 6.73
N ASP A 12 1.52 -5.82 7.89
CA ASP A 12 2.56 -5.90 8.91
C ASP A 12 3.80 -6.65 8.41
N TYR A 13 3.60 -7.76 7.72
CA TYR A 13 4.72 -8.52 7.14
C TYR A 13 5.54 -7.65 6.18
N LEU A 14 4.88 -6.96 5.27
CA LEU A 14 5.56 -6.11 4.29
C LEU A 14 6.29 -4.94 4.98
N CYS A 15 5.61 -4.26 5.89
CA CYS A 15 6.22 -3.12 6.58
C CYS A 15 7.37 -3.53 7.50
N ASP A 16 7.30 -4.72 8.10
CA ASP A 16 8.41 -5.26 8.90
C ASP A 16 9.60 -5.67 8.03
N ALA A 17 9.32 -6.14 6.82
CA ALA A 17 10.37 -6.59 5.90
C ALA A 17 11.10 -5.45 5.20
N SER A 18 10.51 -4.25 5.12
CA SER A 18 11.02 -3.22 4.22
C SER A 18 11.12 -1.85 4.89
N VAL A 19 12.08 -1.04 4.43
CA VAL A 19 12.20 0.39 4.74
C VAL A 19 12.22 1.17 3.43
N TYR A 20 11.82 2.44 3.49
CA TYR A 20 11.81 3.29 2.29
C TYR A 20 13.23 3.52 1.77
N ALA A 21 13.40 3.36 0.47
CA ALA A 21 14.68 3.57 -0.20
C ALA A 21 14.74 4.97 -0.80
N GLU A 22 15.81 5.70 -0.53
CA GLU A 22 16.01 7.04 -1.07
C GLU A 22 16.50 7.04 -2.53
N SER A 23 16.90 5.88 -3.05
CA SER A 23 17.47 5.74 -4.39
C SER A 23 16.65 4.77 -5.24
N TYR A 24 16.55 5.06 -6.54
CA TYR A 24 15.91 4.19 -7.52
C TYR A 24 16.80 3.01 -7.95
N LYS A 25 18.03 2.95 -7.47
CA LYS A 25 18.99 1.93 -7.89
C LYS A 25 18.60 0.54 -7.41
N GLY A 26 19.03 -0.48 -8.14
CA GLY A 26 18.78 -1.86 -7.80
C GLY A 26 17.31 -2.23 -7.92
N ASN A 27 16.79 -2.91 -6.91
CA ASN A 27 15.42 -3.45 -6.91
C ASN A 27 14.43 -2.60 -6.12
N ALA A 28 14.71 -1.31 -5.91
CA ALA A 28 13.87 -0.43 -5.09
C ALA A 28 12.44 -0.28 -5.62
N ASN A 29 12.21 -0.57 -6.89
CA ASN A 29 10.91 -0.39 -7.54
C ASN A 29 10.22 -1.72 -7.88
N ASN A 30 10.66 -2.83 -7.28
CA ASN A 30 10.01 -4.13 -7.48
C ASN A 30 9.81 -4.89 -6.17
N ALA A 31 9.02 -5.97 -6.26
CA ALA A 31 8.67 -6.76 -5.08
C ALA A 31 9.89 -7.41 -4.42
N TYR A 32 10.88 -7.79 -5.19
CA TYR A 32 12.10 -8.41 -4.66
C TYR A 32 12.83 -7.47 -3.70
N GLY A 33 12.96 -6.20 -4.10
CA GLY A 33 13.59 -5.20 -3.24
C GLY A 33 12.88 -5.05 -1.91
N ALA A 34 11.54 -4.95 -1.93
CA ALA A 34 10.75 -4.80 -0.72
C ALA A 34 10.78 -6.04 0.17
N LEU A 35 10.60 -7.23 -0.41
CA LEU A 35 10.40 -8.46 0.37
C LEU A 35 11.71 -9.16 0.74
N ILE A 36 12.73 -9.06 -0.10
CA ILE A 36 13.97 -9.81 0.09
C ILE A 36 15.12 -8.91 0.52
N GLU A 37 15.33 -7.79 -0.17
CA GLU A 37 16.42 -6.88 0.16
C GLU A 37 16.06 -5.90 1.29
N GLY A 38 14.77 -5.72 1.57
CA GLY A 38 14.31 -4.89 2.68
C GLY A 38 14.33 -3.40 2.41
N LYS A 39 14.38 -2.98 1.16
CA LYS A 39 14.38 -1.56 0.76
C LYS A 39 13.56 -1.37 -0.49
N ALA A 40 12.64 -0.38 -0.46
CA ALA A 40 11.82 -0.08 -1.62
C ALA A 40 11.31 1.34 -1.61
N GLN A 41 10.96 1.84 -2.79
CA GLN A 41 10.16 3.04 -2.96
C GLN A 41 8.69 2.66 -3.05
N CYS A 42 7.79 3.64 -3.23
CA CYS A 42 6.35 3.39 -3.25
C CYS A 42 5.95 2.28 -4.23
N SER A 43 6.55 2.25 -5.41
CA SER A 43 6.28 1.22 -6.42
C SER A 43 6.70 -0.18 -5.98
N GLY A 44 7.82 -0.29 -5.27
CA GLY A 44 8.26 -1.57 -4.71
C GLY A 44 7.32 -2.07 -3.62
N TYR A 45 6.90 -1.20 -2.72
CA TYR A 45 5.88 -1.53 -1.70
C TYR A 45 4.58 -1.98 -2.36
N ALA A 46 4.10 -1.23 -3.34
CA ALA A 46 2.83 -1.53 -4.00
C ALA A 46 2.88 -2.87 -4.76
N ARG A 47 3.97 -3.15 -5.47
CA ARG A 47 4.15 -4.41 -6.19
C ARG A 47 4.28 -5.60 -5.24
N ALA A 48 4.99 -5.42 -4.12
CA ALA A 48 5.11 -6.45 -3.10
C ALA A 48 3.76 -6.75 -2.46
N PHE A 49 3.00 -5.72 -2.10
CA PHE A 49 1.67 -5.87 -1.53
C PHE A 49 0.74 -6.60 -2.50
N LYS A 50 0.75 -6.20 -3.78
CA LYS A 50 -0.07 -6.86 -4.80
C LYS A 50 0.29 -8.34 -4.94
N ALA A 51 1.57 -8.68 -4.94
CA ALA A 51 2.01 -10.07 -5.03
C ALA A 51 1.53 -10.88 -3.82
N LEU A 52 1.63 -10.34 -2.62
CA LEU A 52 1.16 -10.99 -1.41
C LEU A 52 -0.36 -11.18 -1.41
N TRP A 53 -1.08 -10.13 -1.82
CA TRP A 53 -2.55 -10.14 -1.82
C TRP A 53 -3.10 -11.08 -2.90
N ASP A 54 -2.50 -11.06 -4.09
CA ASP A 54 -2.82 -12.01 -5.17
C ASP A 54 -2.57 -13.45 -4.72
N GLY A 55 -1.46 -13.70 -4.01
CA GLY A 55 -1.16 -15.00 -3.45
C GLY A 55 -2.16 -15.47 -2.40
N ALA A 56 -2.81 -14.54 -1.71
CA ALA A 56 -3.88 -14.83 -0.75
C ALA A 56 -5.24 -15.03 -1.41
N GLY A 57 -5.34 -14.86 -2.74
CA GLY A 57 -6.59 -15.06 -3.49
C GLY A 57 -7.57 -13.91 -3.36
N ILE A 58 -7.12 -12.71 -3.05
CA ILE A 58 -7.97 -11.54 -2.83
C ILE A 58 -7.70 -10.48 -3.89
N GLY A 59 -8.77 -9.84 -4.37
CA GLY A 59 -8.67 -8.84 -5.43
C GLY A 59 -7.79 -7.66 -5.06
N CYS A 60 -6.84 -7.34 -5.93
CA CYS A 60 -5.92 -6.22 -5.73
C CYS A 60 -5.52 -5.64 -7.09
N TYR A 61 -5.50 -4.32 -7.17
CA TYR A 61 -4.99 -3.59 -8.33
C TYR A 61 -3.80 -2.73 -7.94
N TYR A 62 -2.83 -2.65 -8.84
CA TYR A 62 -1.73 -1.71 -8.76
C TYR A 62 -2.20 -0.39 -9.37
N VAL A 63 -1.99 0.72 -8.66
CA VAL A 63 -2.53 2.03 -9.02
C VAL A 63 -1.43 3.08 -8.92
N HIS A 64 -1.51 4.11 -9.74
CA HIS A 64 -0.66 5.28 -9.54
C HIS A 64 -1.47 6.57 -9.71
N ALA A 65 -0.92 7.65 -9.17
CA ALA A 65 -1.55 8.95 -9.18
C ALA A 65 -1.82 9.43 -10.61
N ALA A 66 -2.82 10.29 -10.77
CA ALA A 66 -3.03 10.96 -12.03
C ALA A 66 -1.83 11.84 -12.38
N VAL A 67 -1.54 11.98 -13.67
CA VAL A 67 -0.39 12.76 -14.14
C VAL A 67 -0.45 14.23 -13.76
N ASN A 68 -1.65 14.72 -13.44
CA ASN A 68 -1.88 16.11 -13.03
C ASN A 68 -2.09 16.27 -11.53
N ASP A 69 -1.76 15.24 -10.74
CA ASP A 69 -1.87 15.35 -9.27
C ASP A 69 -0.94 16.46 -8.78
N PRO A 70 -1.46 17.43 -7.98
CA PRO A 70 -0.65 18.56 -7.54
C PRO A 70 0.34 18.21 -6.42
N ILE A 71 0.18 17.06 -5.76
CA ILE A 71 1.00 16.67 -4.61
C ILE A 71 2.12 15.73 -5.05
N ASN A 72 1.78 14.62 -5.69
CA ASN A 72 2.77 13.63 -6.09
C ASN A 72 2.28 12.80 -7.28
N PRO A 73 2.48 13.30 -8.53
CA PRO A 73 2.01 12.58 -9.72
C PRO A 73 2.74 11.27 -10.00
N ASN A 74 3.84 11.00 -9.30
CA ASN A 74 4.63 9.78 -9.49
C ASN A 74 4.33 8.71 -8.43
N HIS A 75 3.46 8.99 -7.47
CA HIS A 75 3.18 8.06 -6.38
C HIS A 75 2.36 6.86 -6.85
N GLN A 76 2.62 5.70 -6.24
CA GLN A 76 2.00 4.43 -6.60
C GLN A 76 1.59 3.68 -5.33
N TRP A 77 0.44 3.00 -5.41
CA TRP A 77 -0.14 2.26 -4.29
C TRP A 77 -1.03 1.14 -4.82
N CYS A 78 -1.94 0.63 -3.99
CA CYS A 78 -2.86 -0.44 -4.40
C CYS A 78 -4.32 -0.09 -4.11
N MET A 79 -5.22 -0.78 -4.80
CA MET A 79 -6.62 -0.91 -4.41
C MET A 79 -6.88 -2.35 -4.01
N VAL A 80 -7.66 -2.55 -2.95
CA VAL A 80 -8.02 -3.88 -2.46
C VAL A 80 -9.52 -4.00 -2.30
N GLU A 81 -10.03 -5.22 -2.51
CA GLU A 81 -11.41 -5.55 -2.21
C GLU A 81 -11.51 -6.02 -0.76
N TYR A 82 -12.41 -5.39 -0.02
CA TYR A 82 -12.65 -5.70 1.39
C TYR A 82 -14.14 -5.52 1.68
N GLY A 83 -14.78 -6.55 2.24
CA GLY A 83 -16.19 -6.49 2.55
C GLY A 83 -17.09 -6.26 1.33
N GLY A 84 -16.66 -6.69 0.15
CA GLY A 84 -17.40 -6.50 -1.10
C GLY A 84 -17.26 -5.11 -1.70
N GLN A 85 -16.42 -4.25 -1.16
CA GLN A 85 -16.16 -2.91 -1.67
C GLN A 85 -14.67 -2.70 -1.95
N TRP A 86 -14.36 -1.73 -2.79
CA TRP A 86 -12.98 -1.42 -3.16
C TRP A 86 -12.49 -0.17 -2.41
N TYR A 87 -11.25 -0.24 -1.93
CA TYR A 87 -10.60 0.83 -1.18
C TYR A 87 -9.18 1.02 -1.68
N HIS A 88 -8.67 2.24 -1.53
CA HIS A 88 -7.24 2.48 -1.69
C HIS A 88 -6.50 2.05 -0.43
N ILE A 89 -5.34 1.43 -0.60
CA ILE A 89 -4.42 1.15 0.49
C ILE A 89 -3.00 1.50 0.04
N ASP A 90 -2.27 2.19 0.90
CA ASP A 90 -0.92 2.66 0.61
C ASP A 90 0.07 2.11 1.63
N PRO A 91 0.68 0.94 1.36
CA PRO A 91 1.56 0.30 2.32
C PRO A 91 2.81 1.13 2.68
N GLN A 92 3.38 1.85 1.72
CA GLN A 92 4.53 2.71 1.96
C GLN A 92 4.17 3.87 2.90
N MET A 93 3.01 4.48 2.68
CA MET A 93 2.52 5.56 3.54
C MET A 93 2.22 5.06 4.96
N ILE A 94 1.66 3.87 5.09
CA ILE A 94 1.39 3.26 6.40
C ILE A 94 2.71 3.09 7.17
N ASP A 95 3.74 2.57 6.52
CA ASP A 95 5.05 2.35 7.13
C ASP A 95 5.73 3.69 7.49
N ASP A 96 5.73 4.63 6.56
CA ASP A 96 6.37 5.94 6.75
C ASP A 96 5.65 6.80 7.78
N TYR A 97 4.32 6.72 7.83
CA TYR A 97 3.53 7.50 8.78
C TYR A 97 3.99 7.24 10.21
N ILE A 98 4.18 5.96 10.55
CA ILE A 98 4.63 5.59 11.90
C ILE A 98 6.01 6.16 12.19
N ARG A 99 6.93 6.11 11.24
CA ARG A 99 8.28 6.65 11.40
C ARG A 99 8.28 8.14 11.56
N ILE A 100 7.49 8.84 10.76
CA ILE A 100 7.42 10.30 10.77
C ILE A 100 6.79 10.81 12.08
N VAL A 101 5.70 10.21 12.52
CA VAL A 101 4.92 10.69 13.66
C VAL A 101 5.62 10.40 14.98
N ASN A 102 6.23 9.22 15.12
CA ASN A 102 6.73 8.74 16.41
C ASN A 102 8.26 8.69 16.51
N GLY A 103 8.97 8.83 15.40
CA GLY A 103 10.43 8.71 15.37
C GLY A 103 10.94 7.32 15.74
N LYS A 104 10.07 6.37 15.93
CA LYS A 104 10.36 4.97 16.25
C LYS A 104 9.22 4.09 15.80
N LEU A 105 9.49 2.81 15.62
CA LEU A 105 8.44 1.84 15.27
C LEU A 105 7.48 1.70 16.45
N THR A 106 6.20 1.91 16.18
CA THR A 106 5.12 1.78 17.14
C THR A 106 4.13 0.74 16.63
N TYR A 107 3.69 -0.14 17.51
CA TYR A 107 2.70 -1.16 17.18
C TYR A 107 1.46 -0.99 18.04
N PRO A 108 0.27 -1.31 17.50
CA PRO A 108 0.04 -1.69 16.10
C PRO A 108 0.10 -0.48 15.16
N ARG A 109 0.47 -0.72 13.89
CA ARG A 109 0.42 0.32 12.87
C ARG A 109 -1.02 0.67 12.56
N PRO A 110 -1.35 1.96 12.37
CA PRO A 110 -2.67 2.33 11.87
C PRO A 110 -2.86 1.81 10.45
N ILE A 111 -3.99 1.15 10.20
CA ILE A 111 -4.33 0.64 8.87
C ILE A 111 -5.65 1.25 8.45
N VAL A 112 -5.60 2.12 7.46
CA VAL A 112 -6.77 2.81 6.92
C VAL A 112 -7.00 2.34 5.49
N LEU A 113 -8.22 1.93 5.19
CA LEU A 113 -8.67 1.66 3.84
C LEU A 113 -9.41 2.92 3.35
N MET A 114 -8.87 3.56 2.33
CA MET A 114 -9.28 4.91 1.94
C MET A 114 -10.30 4.89 0.81
N ALA A 115 -11.31 5.76 0.94
CA ALA A 115 -12.29 5.99 -0.13
C ALA A 115 -11.71 6.81 -1.29
N SER A 116 -10.64 7.56 -1.04
CA SER A 116 -9.95 8.35 -2.07
C SER A 116 -8.47 8.46 -1.74
N HIS A 117 -7.65 8.67 -2.75
CA HIS A 117 -6.21 8.85 -2.55
C HIS A 117 -5.62 9.52 -3.78
N LEU A 118 -5.01 10.66 -3.59
CA LEU A 118 -4.48 11.52 -4.65
C LEU A 118 -5.48 11.55 -5.85
N THR A 119 -5.22 12.22 -6.88
CA THR A 119 -6.11 12.18 -8.06
C THR A 119 -5.75 10.96 -8.91
N TYR A 120 -6.23 9.79 -8.53
CA TYR A 120 -5.85 8.55 -9.23
C TYR A 120 -6.52 8.41 -10.60
N ASN A 121 -5.91 7.60 -11.45
CA ASN A 121 -6.45 7.30 -12.77
C ASN A 121 -7.54 6.21 -12.63
N GLU A 122 -8.79 6.63 -12.78
CA GLU A 122 -9.95 5.75 -12.61
C GLU A 122 -10.18 4.81 -13.80
N LYS A 123 -9.53 5.03 -14.92
CA LYS A 123 -9.79 4.27 -16.15
C LYS A 123 -9.49 2.78 -15.97
N GLY A 124 -10.53 1.97 -16.13
CA GLY A 124 -10.40 0.53 -16.01
C GLY A 124 -10.32 -0.01 -14.59
N LEU A 125 -10.47 0.84 -13.58
CA LEU A 125 -10.43 0.45 -12.19
C LEU A 125 -11.83 0.45 -11.57
N PRO A 126 -12.06 -0.37 -10.53
CA PRO A 126 -13.37 -0.39 -9.88
C PRO A 126 -13.65 0.91 -9.12
N GLN A 127 -14.94 1.20 -8.94
CA GLN A 127 -15.38 2.32 -8.14
C GLN A 127 -15.09 2.06 -6.67
N THR A 128 -14.54 3.05 -5.97
CA THR A 128 -14.24 2.95 -4.54
C THR A 128 -15.49 3.13 -3.68
N ALA A 129 -15.41 2.63 -2.44
CA ALA A 129 -16.40 2.88 -1.41
C ALA A 129 -16.57 4.38 -1.15
N GLU A 130 -17.73 4.77 -0.62
CA GLU A 130 -18.02 6.18 -0.33
C GLU A 130 -17.28 6.72 0.89
N LYS A 131 -16.97 5.84 1.84
CA LYS A 131 -16.31 6.23 3.10
C LYS A 131 -15.11 5.36 3.38
N SER A 132 -14.06 5.98 3.88
CA SER A 132 -12.89 5.27 4.39
C SER A 132 -13.23 4.51 5.67
N ILE A 133 -12.50 3.43 5.92
CA ILE A 133 -12.64 2.65 7.16
C ILE A 133 -11.27 2.44 7.79
N ILE A 134 -11.26 2.22 9.09
CA ILE A 134 -10.05 1.95 9.86
C ILE A 134 -10.13 0.50 10.34
N LEU A 135 -9.13 -0.31 9.97
CA LEU A 135 -9.05 -1.70 10.43
C LEU A 135 -8.37 -1.81 11.78
N ARG A 136 -7.49 -0.83 12.08
CA ARG A 136 -6.72 -0.90 13.32
C ARG A 136 -6.21 0.47 13.73
#